data_25b3edd03ddf6760a79538d8149d2652
#
_entry.id   25b3edd03ddf6760a79538d8149d2652
#
_cell.length_a   1.000
_cell.length_b   1.000
_cell.length_c   1.000
_cell.angle_alpha   90.00
_cell.angle_beta   90.00
_cell.angle_gamma   90.00
#
_symmetry.space_group_name_H-M   'P 1'
#
loop_
_entity.id
_entity.type
_entity.pdbx_description
1 polymer ?
#
loop_
_entity_poly.entity_id
_entity_poly.type
_entity_poly.pdbx_seq_one_letter_code
_entity_poly.pdbx_strand_id
1 'polypeptide(L)'
;MNKAAFICDESYFWHNAGRDGGLFEQGKYIEDYGLAETPESKRRIKHLLERSGLMERLVQIKPQPATEEQLRYYHTQRHIENVRRISLTGGEDCGDSAIVGRGSYEIAKLSAGGAIAAVRAVVTSDDIRTAYALTRPPGHHAEADRGMGYCLFNNIVIAAKFAQKELGVGRIAIVDWDAHHGNGTEDAFFEDDSVLFISLHQEGLDPIGRGPAAAIGRGRGEGYNINIPLYAGCGDAVYKYAFEQIVIPAVDAFAPELILVSAGQDANAYDPLARMMVSAEGYRHMATALKQLADKHAGGRMVCLHEGGYCPVYVPFCTHAIVEAISGITTDVFDSFIYAMEGTSYNTLLDFQKRRVDEIAGMQSLR
;
A
#
# COMPACT_ATOMS: atom_id res chain seq x y z
N MET A 1 -6.95 -22.34 -14.91
CA MET A 1 -6.98 -20.85 -14.84
C MET A 1 -6.36 -20.44 -13.51
N ASN A 2 -5.49 -19.44 -13.51
CA ASN A 2 -4.93 -18.91 -12.28
C ASN A 2 -6.05 -18.24 -11.46
N LYS A 3 -6.07 -18.50 -10.14
CA LYS A 3 -7.03 -17.92 -9.20
C LYS A 3 -6.41 -16.72 -8.49
N ALA A 4 -7.27 -15.82 -8.03
CA ALA A 4 -6.90 -14.73 -7.13
C ALA A 4 -7.49 -14.99 -5.74
N ALA A 5 -6.71 -14.66 -4.70
CA ALA A 5 -7.17 -14.76 -3.31
C ALA A 5 -7.59 -13.39 -2.76
N PHE A 6 -8.52 -13.40 -1.83
CA PHE A 6 -8.89 -12.24 -1.02
C PHE A 6 -8.75 -12.58 0.46
N ILE A 7 -8.02 -11.73 1.18
CA ILE A 7 -7.71 -11.92 2.60
C ILE A 7 -8.33 -10.77 3.38
N CYS A 8 -9.21 -11.10 4.30
CA CYS A 8 -9.85 -10.13 5.20
C CYS A 8 -10.32 -10.82 6.47
N ASP A 9 -10.34 -10.10 7.57
CA ASP A 9 -11.00 -10.53 8.82
C ASP A 9 -11.85 -9.38 9.37
N GLU A 10 -13.00 -9.71 9.93
CA GLU A 10 -13.91 -8.71 10.54
C GLU A 10 -13.23 -7.95 11.68
N SER A 11 -12.29 -8.57 12.39
CA SER A 11 -11.54 -7.94 13.49
C SER A 11 -10.76 -6.70 13.04
N TYR A 12 -10.37 -6.60 11.77
CA TYR A 12 -9.70 -5.41 11.23
C TYR A 12 -10.53 -4.14 11.41
N PHE A 13 -11.85 -4.24 11.31
CA PHE A 13 -12.76 -3.11 11.44
C PHE A 13 -12.97 -2.66 12.90
N TRP A 14 -12.43 -3.40 13.85
CA TRP A 14 -12.49 -3.09 15.29
C TRP A 14 -11.25 -2.37 15.80
N HIS A 15 -10.23 -2.20 14.98
CA HIS A 15 -9.09 -1.36 15.34
C HIS A 15 -9.55 0.07 15.58
N ASN A 16 -9.13 0.65 16.71
CA ASN A 16 -9.42 2.04 17.08
C ASN A 16 -8.14 2.86 16.95
N ALA A 17 -8.07 3.67 15.91
CA ALA A 17 -6.96 4.56 15.58
C ALA A 17 -7.03 5.93 16.27
N GLY A 18 -7.97 6.13 17.21
CA GLY A 18 -8.13 7.39 17.95
C GLY A 18 -9.11 8.36 17.29
N ARG A 19 -8.96 9.61 17.62
CA ARG A 19 -9.70 10.77 17.09
C ARG A 19 -8.73 11.94 16.94
N ASP A 20 -8.92 12.73 15.93
CA ASP A 20 -8.15 13.96 15.70
C ASP A 20 -9.01 15.05 15.05
N GLY A 21 -8.40 16.16 14.67
CA GLY A 21 -9.00 17.23 13.88
C GLY A 21 -8.74 17.11 12.38
N GLY A 22 -8.54 15.91 11.86
CA GLY A 22 -8.11 15.65 10.49
C GLY A 22 -6.58 15.70 10.38
N LEU A 23 -6.02 16.62 9.57
CA LEU A 23 -4.57 16.84 9.45
C LEU A 23 -3.96 17.70 10.58
N PHE A 24 -4.77 18.18 11.51
CA PHE A 24 -4.35 19.14 12.52
C PHE A 24 -4.83 18.72 13.91
N GLU A 25 -4.06 19.08 14.92
CA GLU A 25 -4.46 18.87 16.31
C GLU A 25 -5.76 19.62 16.63
N GLN A 26 -6.66 18.93 17.34
CA GLN A 26 -7.87 19.54 17.91
C GLN A 26 -7.48 20.65 18.87
N GLY A 27 -8.26 21.69 18.90
CA GLY A 27 -8.03 22.75 19.85
C GLY A 27 -8.63 24.06 19.43
N LYS A 28 -8.15 25.13 19.98
CA LYS A 28 -8.65 26.49 19.98
C LYS A 28 -9.57 26.93 18.81
N TYR A 29 -9.28 26.49 17.58
CA TYR A 29 -10.04 26.85 16.37
C TYR A 29 -10.39 25.64 15.48
N ILE A 30 -10.03 24.42 15.90
CA ILE A 30 -10.30 23.18 15.19
C ILE A 30 -11.17 22.31 16.09
N GLU A 31 -12.44 22.18 15.69
CA GLU A 31 -13.41 21.33 16.34
C GLU A 31 -13.07 19.85 16.13
N ASP A 32 -13.42 18.99 17.10
CA ASP A 32 -13.26 17.55 17.01
C ASP A 32 -14.02 17.03 15.77
N TYR A 33 -13.27 16.52 14.80
CA TYR A 33 -13.78 15.86 13.62
C TYR A 33 -13.39 14.36 13.67
N GLY A 34 -14.26 13.50 13.18
CA GLY A 34 -13.92 12.06 13.14
C GLY A 34 -12.64 11.81 12.35
N LEU A 35 -11.77 10.95 12.88
CA LEU A 35 -10.53 10.52 12.21
C LEU A 35 -10.81 10.09 10.76
N ALA A 36 -9.93 10.45 9.83
CA ALA A 36 -10.05 10.01 8.45
C ALA A 36 -9.84 8.49 8.32
N GLU A 37 -8.89 7.92 9.10
CA GLU A 37 -8.67 6.47 9.16
C GLU A 37 -9.77 5.78 9.96
N THR A 38 -10.86 5.45 9.30
CA THR A 38 -11.99 4.72 9.84
C THR A 38 -12.16 3.35 9.17
N PRO A 39 -12.84 2.39 9.80
CA PRO A 39 -13.14 1.12 9.15
C PRO A 39 -14.12 1.24 7.98
N GLU A 40 -14.76 2.40 7.80
CA GLU A 40 -15.89 2.54 6.87
C GLU A 40 -15.46 2.35 5.40
N SER A 41 -14.34 2.92 4.96
CA SER A 41 -13.84 2.71 3.59
C SER A 41 -13.57 1.24 3.31
N LYS A 42 -12.92 0.54 4.26
CA LYS A 42 -12.57 -0.88 4.16
C LYS A 42 -13.82 -1.78 4.19
N ARG A 43 -14.78 -1.45 5.04
CA ARG A 43 -16.06 -2.19 5.09
C ARG A 43 -16.82 -2.06 3.79
N ARG A 44 -16.85 -0.88 3.19
CA ARG A 44 -17.50 -0.64 1.90
C ARG A 44 -16.78 -1.29 0.72
N ILE A 45 -15.45 -1.45 0.78
CA ILE A 45 -14.72 -2.29 -0.18
C ILE A 45 -15.33 -3.71 -0.19
N LYS A 46 -15.40 -4.33 0.99
CA LYS A 46 -15.96 -5.68 1.12
C LYS A 46 -17.40 -5.74 0.57
N HIS A 47 -18.24 -4.78 0.93
CA HIS A 47 -19.61 -4.71 0.45
C HIS A 47 -19.72 -4.58 -1.08
N LEU A 48 -18.87 -3.77 -1.72
CA LEU A 48 -18.88 -3.64 -3.18
C LEU A 48 -18.42 -4.92 -3.85
N LEU A 49 -17.37 -5.57 -3.35
CA LEU A 49 -16.90 -6.87 -3.87
C LEU A 49 -17.97 -7.97 -3.73
N GLU A 50 -18.70 -7.99 -2.62
CA GLU A 50 -19.84 -8.91 -2.41
C GLU A 50 -21.00 -8.56 -3.35
N ARG A 51 -21.38 -7.29 -3.42
CA ARG A 51 -22.54 -6.84 -4.21
C ARG A 51 -22.35 -7.01 -5.72
N SER A 52 -21.11 -6.88 -6.21
CA SER A 52 -20.76 -7.09 -7.63
C SER A 52 -20.64 -8.57 -8.01
N GLY A 53 -20.71 -9.49 -7.05
CA GLY A 53 -20.45 -10.91 -7.26
C GLY A 53 -18.96 -11.26 -7.47
N LEU A 54 -18.07 -10.27 -7.36
CA LEU A 54 -16.62 -10.51 -7.51
C LEU A 54 -16.09 -11.38 -6.37
N MET A 55 -16.53 -11.14 -5.13
CA MET A 55 -16.09 -11.88 -3.93
C MET A 55 -16.32 -13.39 -4.05
N GLU A 56 -17.43 -13.83 -4.64
CA GLU A 56 -17.76 -15.25 -4.81
C GLU A 56 -16.82 -15.98 -5.78
N ARG A 57 -16.13 -15.23 -6.63
CA ARG A 57 -15.21 -15.74 -7.65
C ARG A 57 -13.75 -15.73 -7.18
N LEU A 58 -13.48 -15.21 -5.97
CA LEU A 58 -12.17 -15.17 -5.33
C LEU A 58 -12.00 -16.28 -4.29
N VAL A 59 -10.78 -16.74 -4.09
CA VAL A 59 -10.44 -17.67 -3.00
C VAL A 59 -10.34 -16.88 -1.71
N GLN A 60 -11.33 -17.00 -0.84
CA GLN A 60 -11.33 -16.31 0.44
C GLN A 60 -10.43 -17.05 1.43
N ILE A 61 -9.44 -16.36 1.99
CA ILE A 61 -8.49 -16.90 2.95
C ILE A 61 -8.63 -16.15 4.27
N LYS A 62 -8.90 -16.89 5.34
CA LYS A 62 -8.94 -16.34 6.70
C LYS A 62 -7.50 -16.23 7.24
N PRO A 63 -7.04 -15.03 7.64
CA PRO A 63 -5.70 -14.85 8.20
C PRO A 63 -5.56 -15.50 9.58
N GLN A 64 -4.32 -15.79 9.96
CA GLN A 64 -3.92 -16.10 11.33
C GLN A 64 -3.01 -14.98 11.83
N PRO A 65 -3.01 -14.64 13.13
CA PRO A 65 -2.11 -13.62 13.65
C PRO A 65 -0.64 -13.99 13.39
N ALA A 66 0.16 -12.99 12.99
CA ALA A 66 1.60 -13.15 12.92
C ALA A 66 2.17 -13.51 14.30
N THR A 67 3.19 -14.35 14.33
CA THR A 67 3.93 -14.65 15.56
C THR A 67 4.82 -13.47 15.95
N GLU A 68 5.25 -13.39 17.20
CA GLU A 68 6.21 -12.36 17.61
C GLU A 68 7.57 -12.53 16.93
N GLU A 69 7.95 -13.75 16.59
CA GLU A 69 9.13 -14.01 15.79
C GLU A 69 9.02 -13.39 14.40
N GLN A 70 7.85 -13.50 13.75
CA GLN A 70 7.59 -12.89 12.45
C GLN A 70 7.55 -11.36 12.53
N LEU A 71 6.99 -10.77 13.60
CA LEU A 71 7.08 -9.33 13.82
C LEU A 71 8.54 -8.88 13.95
N ARG A 72 9.40 -9.68 14.62
CA ARG A 72 10.83 -9.40 14.76
C ARG A 72 11.65 -9.57 13.49
N TYR A 73 11.06 -9.96 12.37
CA TYR A 73 11.77 -9.87 11.10
C TYR A 73 12.11 -8.43 10.72
N TYR A 74 11.39 -7.47 11.28
CA TYR A 74 11.67 -6.04 11.09
C TYR A 74 11.66 -5.26 12.42
N HIS A 75 10.64 -5.43 13.23
CA HIS A 75 10.46 -4.60 14.43
C HIS A 75 11.35 -5.02 15.60
N THR A 76 11.78 -4.00 16.36
CA THR A 76 12.50 -4.23 17.61
C THR A 76 11.56 -4.82 18.67
N GLN A 77 12.11 -5.63 19.58
CA GLN A 77 11.36 -6.16 20.72
C GLN A 77 10.72 -5.04 21.55
N ARG A 78 11.44 -3.92 21.72
CA ARG A 78 10.97 -2.74 22.44
C ARG A 78 9.66 -2.20 21.83
N HIS A 79 9.59 -2.06 20.52
CA HIS A 79 8.39 -1.57 19.82
C HIS A 79 7.22 -2.54 19.98
N ILE A 80 7.46 -3.83 19.79
CA ILE A 80 6.42 -4.87 19.95
C ILE A 80 5.82 -4.84 21.36
N GLU A 81 6.67 -4.75 22.39
CA GLU A 81 6.24 -4.66 23.78
C GLU A 81 5.50 -3.35 24.08
N ASN A 82 5.94 -2.23 23.50
CA ASN A 82 5.27 -0.94 23.65
C ASN A 82 3.84 -0.98 23.09
N VAL A 83 3.66 -1.46 21.84
CA VAL A 83 2.33 -1.62 21.23
C VAL A 83 1.45 -2.56 22.07
N ARG A 84 2.01 -3.68 22.55
CA ARG A 84 1.29 -4.60 23.43
C ARG A 84 0.86 -3.93 24.74
N ARG A 85 1.78 -3.21 25.42
CA ARG A 85 1.50 -2.50 26.67
C ARG A 85 0.38 -1.48 26.50
N ILE A 86 0.47 -0.62 25.47
CA ILE A 86 -0.55 0.39 25.21
C ILE A 86 -1.90 -0.26 24.90
N SER A 87 -1.91 -1.36 24.16
CA SER A 87 -3.14 -2.07 23.76
C SER A 87 -3.95 -2.61 24.94
N LEU A 88 -3.36 -2.76 26.12
CA LEU A 88 -4.08 -3.21 27.31
C LEU A 88 -5.07 -2.15 27.82
N THR A 89 -4.68 -0.88 27.75
CA THR A 89 -5.48 0.28 28.19
C THR A 89 -6.09 1.04 27.04
N GLY A 90 -5.33 1.18 25.93
CA GLY A 90 -5.66 1.93 24.74
C GLY A 90 -5.47 3.45 24.88
N GLY A 91 -5.42 4.14 23.76
CA GLY A 91 -5.47 5.60 23.67
C GLY A 91 -4.12 6.33 23.69
N GLU A 92 -2.98 5.63 23.72
CA GLU A 92 -1.66 6.25 23.61
C GLU A 92 -1.13 6.09 22.17
N ASP A 93 -0.30 7.04 21.75
CA ASP A 93 0.48 6.97 20.50
C ASP A 93 1.72 6.08 20.71
N CYS A 94 2.00 5.19 19.78
CA CYS A 94 3.21 4.36 19.82
C CYS A 94 4.37 4.94 18.99
N GLY A 95 4.24 6.17 18.53
CA GLY A 95 5.29 6.84 17.76
C GLY A 95 4.90 8.22 17.25
N ASP A 96 4.27 8.29 16.10
CA ASP A 96 3.85 9.53 15.45
C ASP A 96 2.54 9.29 14.70
N SER A 97 1.43 9.80 15.22
CA SER A 97 0.10 9.60 14.65
C SER A 97 -0.29 8.11 14.51
N ALA A 98 0.18 7.26 15.41
CA ALA A 98 -0.04 5.81 15.44
C ALA A 98 -0.71 5.39 16.76
N ILE A 99 -1.95 5.80 16.93
CA ILE A 99 -2.73 5.54 18.14
C ILE A 99 -3.05 4.05 18.27
N VAL A 100 -2.76 3.49 19.44
CA VAL A 100 -3.04 2.10 19.78
C VAL A 100 -4.30 2.04 20.64
N GLY A 101 -5.40 1.62 20.07
CA GLY A 101 -6.63 1.37 20.80
C GLY A 101 -6.57 0.08 21.63
N ARG A 102 -7.54 -0.10 22.54
CA ARG A 102 -7.66 -1.34 23.31
C ARG A 102 -7.86 -2.55 22.37
N GLY A 103 -7.04 -3.58 22.49
CA GLY A 103 -7.07 -4.77 21.63
C GLY A 103 -6.38 -4.59 20.26
N SER A 104 -5.83 -3.40 19.96
CA SER A 104 -5.19 -3.13 18.67
C SER A 104 -3.93 -3.95 18.42
N TYR A 105 -3.22 -4.40 19.46
CA TYR A 105 -2.06 -5.28 19.29
C TYR A 105 -2.43 -6.60 18.59
N GLU A 106 -3.50 -7.26 19.04
CA GLU A 106 -3.94 -8.52 18.44
C GLU A 106 -4.48 -8.31 17.02
N ILE A 107 -5.14 -7.18 16.77
CA ILE A 107 -5.62 -6.82 15.43
C ILE A 107 -4.44 -6.52 14.50
N ALA A 108 -3.41 -5.79 14.96
CA ALA A 108 -2.22 -5.49 14.17
C ALA A 108 -1.42 -6.76 13.84
N LYS A 109 -1.31 -7.69 14.80
CA LYS A 109 -0.74 -9.04 14.53
C LYS A 109 -1.54 -9.77 13.44
N LEU A 110 -2.87 -9.69 13.51
CA LEU A 110 -3.73 -10.32 12.51
C LEU A 110 -3.58 -9.63 11.14
N SER A 111 -3.40 -8.31 11.09
CA SER A 111 -3.13 -7.55 9.86
C SER A 111 -1.82 -8.01 9.21
N ALA A 112 -0.73 -8.05 9.96
CA ALA A 112 0.55 -8.60 9.49
C ALA A 112 0.42 -10.08 9.07
N GLY A 113 -0.35 -10.86 9.82
CA GLY A 113 -0.66 -12.26 9.49
C GLY A 113 -1.46 -12.40 8.20
N GLY A 114 -2.32 -11.42 7.87
CA GLY A 114 -3.02 -11.35 6.59
C GLY A 114 -2.08 -11.15 5.40
N ALA A 115 -1.07 -10.27 5.57
CA ALA A 115 -0.03 -10.07 4.58
C ALA A 115 0.80 -11.35 4.36
N ILE A 116 1.19 -12.03 5.45
CA ILE A 116 1.87 -13.33 5.39
C ILE A 116 1.02 -14.39 4.69
N ALA A 117 -0.28 -14.46 5.00
CA ALA A 117 -1.19 -15.43 4.39
C ALA A 117 -1.34 -15.20 2.87
N ALA A 118 -1.38 -13.93 2.42
CA ALA A 118 -1.43 -13.58 1.01
C ALA A 118 -0.16 -14.04 0.28
N VAL A 119 1.02 -13.72 0.82
CA VAL A 119 2.32 -14.14 0.26
C VAL A 119 2.44 -15.66 0.23
N ARG A 120 2.12 -16.33 1.33
CA ARG A 120 2.13 -17.80 1.39
C ARG A 120 1.24 -18.40 0.30
N ALA A 121 0.02 -17.88 0.13
CA ALA A 121 -0.93 -18.38 -0.86
C ALA A 121 -0.36 -18.30 -2.29
N VAL A 122 0.20 -17.16 -2.70
CA VAL A 122 0.71 -16.98 -4.08
C VAL A 122 2.03 -17.70 -4.34
N VAL A 123 2.84 -17.94 -3.31
CA VAL A 123 4.14 -18.61 -3.46
C VAL A 123 4.02 -20.12 -3.40
N THR A 124 3.16 -20.66 -2.53
CA THR A 124 3.10 -22.11 -2.28
C THR A 124 1.94 -22.82 -2.99
N SER A 125 0.93 -22.10 -3.49
CA SER A 125 -0.18 -22.72 -4.21
C SER A 125 0.19 -22.96 -5.68
N ASP A 126 -0.37 -24.03 -6.25
CA ASP A 126 -0.23 -24.32 -7.68
C ASP A 126 -1.16 -23.47 -8.55
N ASP A 127 -2.26 -22.96 -8.02
CA ASP A 127 -3.32 -22.28 -8.77
C ASP A 127 -3.61 -20.83 -8.33
N ILE A 128 -3.17 -20.39 -7.15
CA ILE A 128 -3.31 -18.99 -6.71
C ILE A 128 -2.06 -18.23 -7.12
N ARG A 129 -2.23 -17.19 -7.95
CA ARG A 129 -1.10 -16.36 -8.43
C ARG A 129 -1.15 -14.94 -7.97
N THR A 130 -2.34 -14.43 -7.65
CA THR A 130 -2.50 -13.07 -7.15
C THR A 130 -3.31 -13.07 -5.87
N ALA A 131 -3.10 -12.06 -5.02
CA ALA A 131 -3.88 -11.87 -3.82
C ALA A 131 -4.08 -10.39 -3.50
N TYR A 132 -5.24 -10.06 -2.94
CA TYR A 132 -5.50 -8.78 -2.30
C TYR A 132 -5.78 -9.00 -0.83
N ALA A 133 -4.97 -8.41 0.05
CA ALA A 133 -5.21 -8.43 1.49
C ALA A 133 -5.74 -7.08 1.95
N LEU A 134 -6.97 -7.06 2.42
CA LEU A 134 -7.61 -5.86 2.99
C LEU A 134 -7.13 -5.65 4.42
N THR A 135 -5.86 -5.33 4.58
CA THR A 135 -5.18 -5.15 5.87
C THR A 135 -5.64 -3.87 6.58
N ARG A 136 -5.85 -3.95 7.90
CA ARG A 136 -6.05 -2.82 8.81
C ARG A 136 -5.70 -3.24 10.25
N PRO A 137 -4.83 -2.46 10.94
CA PRO A 137 -4.17 -1.22 10.52
C PRO A 137 -3.28 -1.39 9.29
N PRO A 138 -2.99 -0.27 8.58
CA PRO A 138 -2.02 -0.24 7.49
C PRO A 138 -0.58 -0.46 8.01
N GLY A 139 0.43 -0.41 7.12
CA GLY A 139 1.76 -0.82 7.53
C GLY A 139 2.94 0.01 7.04
N HIS A 140 2.89 0.62 5.87
CA HIS A 140 4.06 1.11 5.13
C HIS A 140 4.85 2.22 5.84
N HIS A 141 4.24 2.97 6.77
CA HIS A 141 4.92 4.00 7.55
C HIS A 141 5.64 3.47 8.80
N ALA A 142 5.23 2.31 9.35
CA ALA A 142 5.82 1.80 10.59
C ALA A 142 7.31 1.52 10.41
N GLU A 143 8.13 2.18 11.21
CA GLU A 143 9.58 1.98 11.26
C GLU A 143 9.96 0.83 12.20
N ALA A 144 11.23 0.48 12.26
CA ALA A 144 11.65 -0.70 13.05
C ALA A 144 11.28 -0.59 14.54
N ASP A 145 11.29 0.60 15.10
CA ASP A 145 11.15 0.82 16.55
C ASP A 145 10.06 1.81 16.97
N ARG A 146 9.23 2.25 16.02
CA ARG A 146 8.04 3.10 16.28
C ARG A 146 6.94 2.91 15.26
N GLY A 147 5.69 3.13 15.66
CA GLY A 147 4.57 3.32 14.74
C GLY A 147 4.58 4.71 14.11
N MET A 148 3.91 4.86 12.95
CA MET A 148 3.78 6.15 12.29
C MET A 148 2.57 6.13 11.34
N GLY A 149 1.89 7.27 11.14
CA GLY A 149 0.86 7.43 10.13
C GLY A 149 -0.20 6.31 10.14
N TYR A 150 -0.83 6.06 11.29
CA TYR A 150 -1.78 4.98 11.55
C TYR A 150 -1.20 3.56 11.51
N CYS A 151 0.06 3.37 11.13
CA CYS A 151 0.72 2.07 11.00
C CYS A 151 1.35 1.65 12.31
N LEU A 152 0.95 0.48 12.84
CA LEU A 152 1.51 -0.09 14.07
C LEU A 152 2.68 -1.04 13.78
N PHE A 153 2.52 -1.94 12.81
CA PHE A 153 3.56 -2.84 12.30
C PHE A 153 3.61 -2.75 10.78
N ASN A 154 4.80 -2.88 10.21
CA ASN A 154 4.99 -2.81 8.77
C ASN A 154 4.62 -4.15 8.10
N ASN A 155 3.38 -4.24 7.65
CA ASN A 155 2.81 -5.47 7.10
C ASN A 155 3.59 -5.97 5.88
N ILE A 156 3.96 -5.07 4.95
CA ILE A 156 4.60 -5.44 3.69
C ILE A 156 6.06 -5.86 3.91
N VAL A 157 6.79 -5.18 4.81
CA VAL A 157 8.17 -5.57 5.16
C VAL A 157 8.19 -6.94 5.84
N ILE A 158 7.27 -7.17 6.79
CA ILE A 158 7.14 -8.48 7.46
C ILE A 158 6.84 -9.57 6.42
N ALA A 159 5.92 -9.32 5.48
CA ALA A 159 5.57 -10.27 4.43
C ALA A 159 6.72 -10.52 3.45
N ALA A 160 7.48 -9.49 3.07
CA ALA A 160 8.67 -9.62 2.23
C ALA A 160 9.77 -10.45 2.92
N LYS A 161 10.10 -10.11 4.17
CA LYS A 161 11.09 -10.87 4.96
C LYS A 161 10.63 -12.31 5.24
N PHE A 162 9.32 -12.53 5.43
CA PHE A 162 8.74 -13.87 5.51
C PHE A 162 8.95 -14.66 4.20
N ALA A 163 8.67 -14.05 3.04
CA ALA A 163 8.88 -14.69 1.75
C ALA A 163 10.35 -15.11 1.56
N GLN A 164 11.29 -14.24 1.94
CA GLN A 164 12.72 -14.55 1.85
C GLN A 164 13.15 -15.64 2.83
N LYS A 165 12.77 -15.51 4.11
CA LYS A 165 13.28 -16.39 5.17
C LYS A 165 12.62 -17.77 5.21
N GLU A 166 11.31 -17.82 4.97
CA GLU A 166 10.55 -19.06 5.13
C GLU A 166 10.18 -19.73 3.80
N LEU A 167 10.11 -18.97 2.69
CA LEU A 167 9.69 -19.49 1.39
C LEU A 167 10.79 -19.49 0.33
N GLY A 168 12.00 -18.97 0.66
CA GLY A 168 13.15 -19.01 -0.23
C GLY A 168 13.05 -18.08 -1.45
N VAL A 169 12.19 -17.05 -1.40
CA VAL A 169 12.09 -16.04 -2.47
C VAL A 169 13.33 -15.15 -2.42
N GLY A 170 14.08 -15.06 -3.50
CA GLY A 170 15.32 -14.30 -3.55
C GLY A 170 15.09 -12.81 -3.77
N ARG A 171 14.48 -12.44 -4.91
CA ARG A 171 14.29 -11.04 -5.32
C ARG A 171 12.82 -10.64 -5.26
N ILE A 172 12.56 -9.50 -4.58
CA ILE A 172 11.20 -8.98 -4.40
C ILE A 172 11.14 -7.53 -4.87
N ALA A 173 10.21 -7.20 -5.76
CA ALA A 173 9.87 -5.82 -6.05
C ALA A 173 8.71 -5.39 -5.15
N ILE A 174 8.86 -4.25 -4.49
CA ILE A 174 7.80 -3.58 -3.71
C ILE A 174 7.48 -2.27 -4.42
N VAL A 175 6.25 -2.13 -4.90
CA VAL A 175 5.77 -0.88 -5.49
C VAL A 175 4.71 -0.29 -4.57
N ASP A 176 4.96 0.92 -4.11
CA ASP A 176 4.07 1.68 -3.23
C ASP A 176 3.46 2.82 -4.04
N TRP A 177 2.15 2.81 -4.19
CA TRP A 177 1.39 3.88 -4.85
C TRP A 177 0.43 4.60 -3.91
N ASP A 178 0.57 4.40 -2.59
CA ASP A 178 -0.04 5.27 -1.59
C ASP A 178 0.39 6.73 -1.83
N ALA A 179 -0.48 7.69 -1.58
CA ALA A 179 -0.14 9.10 -1.77
C ALA A 179 0.93 9.58 -0.79
N HIS A 180 1.09 8.88 0.33
CA HIS A 180 2.11 9.15 1.33
C HIS A 180 3.35 8.28 1.08
N HIS A 181 4.53 8.83 1.32
CA HIS A 181 5.77 8.07 1.15
C HIS A 181 5.88 6.91 2.16
N GLY A 182 6.16 5.70 1.69
CA GLY A 182 6.34 4.50 2.52
C GLY A 182 7.70 4.47 3.24
N ASN A 183 7.93 5.43 4.14
CA ASN A 183 9.20 5.63 4.83
C ASN A 183 9.69 4.40 5.62
N GLY A 184 8.78 3.68 6.26
CA GLY A 184 9.15 2.45 7.00
C GLY A 184 9.59 1.33 6.07
N THR A 185 9.01 1.24 4.88
CA THR A 185 9.43 0.28 3.85
C THR A 185 10.76 0.69 3.23
N GLU A 186 10.96 1.98 2.92
CA GLU A 186 12.25 2.52 2.46
C GLU A 186 13.35 2.18 3.47
N ASP A 187 13.17 2.52 4.75
CA ASP A 187 14.17 2.28 5.80
C ASP A 187 14.55 0.80 5.94
N ALA A 188 13.58 -0.11 5.76
CA ALA A 188 13.79 -1.55 5.89
C ALA A 188 14.71 -2.14 4.82
N PHE A 189 14.74 -1.53 3.62
CA PHE A 189 15.44 -2.06 2.45
C PHE A 189 16.47 -1.10 1.84
N PHE A 190 16.75 0.03 2.49
CA PHE A 190 17.63 1.08 1.97
C PHE A 190 19.07 0.61 1.66
N GLU A 191 19.54 -0.47 2.30
CA GLU A 191 20.85 -1.08 2.10
C GLU A 191 20.78 -2.50 1.51
N ASP A 192 19.63 -2.91 0.95
CA ASP A 192 19.33 -4.30 0.55
C ASP A 192 19.09 -4.40 -0.96
N ASP A 193 20.03 -5.02 -1.69
CA ASP A 193 19.95 -5.24 -3.15
C ASP A 193 19.03 -6.39 -3.56
N SER A 194 18.50 -7.15 -2.61
CA SER A 194 17.52 -8.21 -2.86
C SER A 194 16.08 -7.70 -2.96
N VAL A 195 15.84 -6.44 -2.61
CA VAL A 195 14.53 -5.80 -2.71
C VAL A 195 14.61 -4.50 -3.49
N LEU A 196 13.86 -4.40 -4.58
CA LEU A 196 13.64 -3.14 -5.28
C LEU A 196 12.43 -2.46 -4.68
N PHE A 197 12.62 -1.30 -4.05
CA PHE A 197 11.51 -0.47 -3.54
C PHE A 197 11.27 0.73 -4.44
N ILE A 198 10.02 0.93 -4.87
CA ILE A 198 9.60 2.07 -5.68
C ILE A 198 8.39 2.72 -5.02
N SER A 199 8.46 4.01 -4.70
CA SER A 199 7.35 4.77 -4.11
C SER A 199 6.93 5.93 -5.00
N LEU A 200 5.65 5.95 -5.42
CA LEU A 200 5.02 7.07 -6.09
C LEU A 200 4.15 7.82 -5.07
N HIS A 201 4.55 9.01 -4.69
CA HIS A 201 3.88 9.75 -3.62
C HIS A 201 3.75 11.25 -3.93
N GLN A 202 2.87 11.93 -3.21
CA GLN A 202 2.73 13.37 -3.32
C GLN A 202 3.91 14.08 -2.66
N GLU A 203 4.60 14.94 -3.39
CA GLU A 203 5.69 15.77 -2.85
C GLU A 203 5.17 16.73 -1.77
N GLY A 204 5.89 16.78 -0.65
CA GLY A 204 5.55 17.66 0.47
C GLY A 204 4.38 17.21 1.33
N LEU A 205 3.89 15.99 1.14
CA LEU A 205 2.93 15.35 2.04
C LEU A 205 3.66 14.66 3.21
N ASP A 206 2.92 14.34 4.27
CA ASP A 206 3.48 13.59 5.41
C ASP A 206 3.97 12.18 4.98
N PRO A 207 5.09 11.68 5.51
CA PRO A 207 6.06 12.32 6.41
C PRO A 207 6.95 13.36 5.71
N ILE A 208 6.86 14.59 6.19
CA ILE A 208 7.52 15.74 5.55
C ILE A 208 9.04 15.54 5.47
N GLY A 209 9.60 15.78 4.28
CA GLY A 209 11.03 15.67 4.02
C GLY A 209 11.53 14.24 3.77
N ARG A 210 10.63 13.25 3.72
CA ARG A 210 10.96 11.87 3.35
C ARG A 210 10.72 11.66 1.84
N GLY A 211 11.35 10.63 1.28
CA GLY A 211 11.18 10.22 -0.10
C GLY A 211 11.68 11.19 -1.19
N PRO A 212 12.79 11.93 -1.02
CA PRO A 212 13.30 12.75 -2.12
C PRO A 212 13.80 11.84 -3.25
N ALA A 213 13.63 12.27 -4.51
CA ALA A 213 14.08 11.51 -5.69
C ALA A 213 15.59 11.15 -5.66
N ALA A 214 16.40 11.93 -4.94
CA ALA A 214 17.82 11.67 -4.76
C ALA A 214 18.16 10.57 -3.75
N ALA A 215 17.20 10.07 -2.97
CA ALA A 215 17.39 8.95 -2.06
C ALA A 215 17.28 7.63 -2.85
N ILE A 216 18.44 7.15 -3.35
CA ILE A 216 18.54 5.99 -4.26
C ILE A 216 19.01 4.70 -3.58
N GLY A 217 18.99 4.65 -2.24
CA GLY A 217 19.59 3.57 -1.47
C GLY A 217 21.04 3.87 -1.06
N ARG A 218 21.64 2.94 -0.32
CA ARG A 218 23.03 3.06 0.17
C ARG A 218 23.71 1.69 0.19
N GLY A 219 25.03 1.69 0.00
CA GLY A 219 25.82 0.46 0.06
C GLY A 219 25.38 -0.54 -1.01
N ARG A 220 24.99 -1.76 -0.62
CA ARG A 220 24.47 -2.75 -1.58
C ARG A 220 23.11 -2.35 -2.16
N GLY A 221 22.30 -1.61 -1.40
CA GLY A 221 20.99 -1.14 -1.85
C GLY A 221 21.03 0.08 -2.76
N GLU A 222 22.22 0.63 -3.09
CA GLU A 222 22.34 1.78 -3.99
C GLU A 222 21.81 1.44 -5.40
N GLY A 223 20.80 2.19 -5.86
CA GLY A 223 20.07 1.98 -7.11
C GLY A 223 18.83 1.09 -6.98
N TYR A 224 18.57 0.50 -5.79
CA TYR A 224 17.39 -0.33 -5.53
C TYR A 224 16.30 0.37 -4.73
N ASN A 225 16.46 1.67 -4.47
CA ASN A 225 15.43 2.55 -3.90
C ASN A 225 15.08 3.64 -4.91
N ILE A 226 13.82 3.74 -5.32
CA ILE A 226 13.34 4.70 -6.33
C ILE A 226 12.17 5.48 -5.75
N ASN A 227 12.38 6.77 -5.54
CA ASN A 227 11.34 7.69 -5.10
C ASN A 227 10.85 8.54 -6.27
N ILE A 228 9.53 8.62 -6.44
CA ILE A 228 8.85 9.38 -7.49
C ILE A 228 7.93 10.41 -6.82
N PRO A 229 8.48 11.49 -6.25
CA PRO A 229 7.67 12.57 -5.66
C PRO A 229 6.99 13.37 -6.77
N LEU A 230 5.65 13.29 -6.81
CA LEU A 230 4.78 13.92 -7.79
C LEU A 230 4.10 15.17 -7.20
N TYR A 231 3.87 16.17 -8.02
CA TYR A 231 3.15 17.36 -7.58
C TYR A 231 1.68 17.07 -7.26
N ALA A 232 1.11 17.80 -6.33
CA ALA A 232 -0.32 17.79 -6.09
C ALA A 232 -1.10 18.06 -7.38
N GLY A 233 -2.23 17.38 -7.58
CA GLY A 233 -3.04 17.45 -8.80
C GLY A 233 -2.61 16.49 -9.91
N CYS A 234 -1.58 15.67 -9.72
CA CYS A 234 -1.25 14.60 -10.64
C CYS A 234 -2.32 13.51 -10.63
N GLY A 235 -2.80 13.13 -11.81
CA GLY A 235 -3.81 12.10 -12.00
C GLY A 235 -3.35 10.99 -12.94
N ASP A 236 -4.30 10.31 -13.58
CA ASP A 236 -4.07 9.10 -14.37
C ASP A 236 -2.97 9.24 -15.42
N ALA A 237 -2.96 10.35 -16.17
CA ALA A 237 -1.97 10.55 -17.23
C ALA A 237 -0.53 10.62 -16.69
N VAL A 238 -0.34 11.22 -15.50
CA VAL A 238 0.99 11.35 -14.88
C VAL A 238 1.43 10.02 -14.30
N TYR A 239 0.55 9.31 -13.58
CA TYR A 239 0.85 7.98 -13.04
C TYR A 239 1.17 6.99 -14.16
N LYS A 240 0.38 6.99 -15.24
CA LYS A 240 0.67 6.18 -16.43
C LYS A 240 2.05 6.50 -16.99
N TYR A 241 2.37 7.77 -17.16
CA TYR A 241 3.67 8.20 -17.68
C TYR A 241 4.82 7.81 -16.75
N ALA A 242 4.67 7.96 -15.43
CA ALA A 242 5.66 7.52 -14.46
C ALA A 242 5.86 5.99 -14.47
N PHE A 243 4.78 5.22 -14.66
CA PHE A 243 4.87 3.78 -14.85
C PHE A 243 5.64 3.43 -16.12
N GLU A 244 5.34 4.07 -17.24
CA GLU A 244 6.00 3.81 -18.54
C GLU A 244 7.50 4.20 -18.52
N GLN A 245 7.85 5.31 -17.87
CA GLN A 245 9.22 5.82 -17.89
C GLN A 245 10.12 5.27 -16.79
N ILE A 246 9.56 4.87 -15.63
CA ILE A 246 10.35 4.52 -14.45
C ILE A 246 9.97 3.13 -13.91
N VAL A 247 8.71 2.91 -13.53
CA VAL A 247 8.32 1.69 -12.79
C VAL A 247 8.51 0.44 -13.63
N ILE A 248 7.94 0.42 -14.85
CA ILE A 248 8.02 -0.74 -15.74
C ILE A 248 9.46 -1.08 -16.10
N PRO A 249 10.30 -0.12 -16.58
CA PRO A 249 11.70 -0.39 -16.86
C PRO A 249 12.50 -0.90 -15.65
N ALA A 250 12.27 -0.32 -14.47
CA ALA A 250 12.96 -0.70 -13.24
C ALA A 250 12.62 -2.13 -12.81
N VAL A 251 11.32 -2.46 -12.74
CA VAL A 251 10.88 -3.81 -12.36
C VAL A 251 11.28 -4.84 -13.41
N ASP A 252 11.25 -4.48 -14.69
CA ASP A 252 11.66 -5.36 -15.80
C ASP A 252 13.16 -5.70 -15.73
N ALA A 253 14.00 -4.71 -15.49
CA ALA A 253 15.44 -4.90 -15.32
C ALA A 253 15.78 -5.68 -14.04
N PHE A 254 15.08 -5.44 -12.94
CA PHE A 254 15.29 -6.14 -11.67
C PHE A 254 14.86 -7.62 -11.74
N ALA A 255 13.87 -7.97 -12.57
CA ALA A 255 13.34 -9.31 -12.76
C ALA A 255 13.01 -10.04 -11.45
N PRO A 256 12.02 -9.56 -10.67
CA PRO A 256 11.67 -10.10 -9.36
C PRO A 256 11.04 -11.49 -9.45
N GLU A 257 11.13 -12.25 -8.35
CA GLU A 257 10.45 -13.54 -8.17
C GLU A 257 9.07 -13.39 -7.50
N LEU A 258 8.81 -12.22 -6.92
CA LEU A 258 7.55 -11.84 -6.29
C LEU A 258 7.38 -10.32 -6.41
N ILE A 259 6.16 -9.88 -6.74
CA ILE A 259 5.79 -8.45 -6.68
C ILE A 259 4.85 -8.23 -5.51
N LEU A 260 5.20 -7.32 -4.62
CA LEU A 260 4.36 -6.81 -3.55
C LEU A 260 3.95 -5.37 -3.84
N VAL A 261 2.75 -5.00 -3.44
CA VAL A 261 2.24 -3.66 -3.65
C VAL A 261 1.69 -3.10 -2.34
N SER A 262 2.22 -1.98 -1.88
CA SER A 262 1.54 -1.14 -0.90
C SER A 262 0.44 -0.40 -1.64
N ALA A 263 -0.78 -0.95 -1.53
CA ALA A 263 -1.91 -0.57 -2.36
C ALA A 263 -2.81 0.44 -1.64
N GLY A 264 -2.26 1.62 -1.31
CA GLY A 264 -3.04 2.76 -0.85
C GLY A 264 -3.94 3.31 -1.96
N GLN A 265 -5.11 3.79 -1.60
CA GLN A 265 -6.03 4.43 -2.54
C GLN A 265 -6.31 5.89 -2.19
N ASP A 266 -5.45 6.51 -1.40
CA ASP A 266 -5.53 7.92 -1.02
C ASP A 266 -4.98 8.88 -2.09
N ALA A 267 -4.31 8.37 -3.14
CA ALA A 267 -4.06 9.16 -4.33
C ALA A 267 -5.34 9.41 -5.17
N ASN A 268 -6.51 8.88 -4.77
CA ASN A 268 -7.75 9.09 -5.50
C ASN A 268 -8.23 10.56 -5.44
N ALA A 269 -8.96 10.98 -6.48
CA ALA A 269 -9.41 12.36 -6.64
C ALA A 269 -10.34 12.90 -5.54
N TYR A 270 -10.88 12.04 -4.69
CA TYR A 270 -11.84 12.39 -3.63
C TYR A 270 -11.28 12.19 -2.22
N ASP A 271 -9.98 11.92 -2.10
CA ASP A 271 -9.38 11.65 -0.80
C ASP A 271 -9.23 12.94 0.04
N PRO A 272 -9.57 12.91 1.33
CA PRO A 272 -9.46 14.07 2.19
C PRO A 272 -8.02 14.37 2.64
N LEU A 273 -7.11 13.40 2.64
CA LEU A 273 -5.76 13.54 3.19
C LEU A 273 -4.68 13.83 2.12
N ALA A 274 -4.96 13.55 0.85
CA ALA A 274 -4.07 13.86 -0.25
C ALA A 274 -4.71 14.85 -1.25
N ARG A 275 -3.93 15.25 -2.25
CA ARG A 275 -4.38 16.19 -3.30
C ARG A 275 -4.00 15.64 -4.68
N MET A 276 -4.13 14.33 -4.85
CA MET A 276 -3.92 13.68 -6.13
C MET A 276 -5.26 13.51 -6.87
N MET A 277 -5.21 13.08 -8.14
CA MET A 277 -6.39 13.02 -9.01
C MET A 277 -6.50 11.66 -9.73
N VAL A 278 -6.12 10.57 -9.05
CA VAL A 278 -6.17 9.23 -9.65
C VAL A 278 -7.60 8.70 -9.63
N SER A 279 -8.05 8.16 -10.77
CA SER A 279 -9.35 7.50 -10.90
C SER A 279 -9.26 6.00 -10.62
N ALA A 280 -10.40 5.33 -10.50
CA ALA A 280 -10.45 3.87 -10.41
C ALA A 280 -9.77 3.20 -11.61
N GLU A 281 -9.89 3.80 -12.81
CA GLU A 281 -9.22 3.30 -14.02
C GLU A 281 -7.71 3.53 -13.99
N GLY A 282 -7.23 4.60 -13.35
CA GLY A 282 -5.80 4.82 -13.07
C GLY A 282 -5.22 3.70 -12.21
N TYR A 283 -5.92 3.31 -11.14
CA TYR A 283 -5.54 2.15 -10.31
C TYR A 283 -5.59 0.83 -11.09
N ARG A 284 -6.60 0.62 -11.93
CA ARG A 284 -6.68 -0.54 -12.83
C ARG A 284 -5.46 -0.62 -13.74
N HIS A 285 -5.07 0.50 -14.32
CA HIS A 285 -3.90 0.58 -15.22
C HIS A 285 -2.61 0.18 -14.49
N MET A 286 -2.36 0.74 -13.30
CA MET A 286 -1.18 0.42 -12.50
C MET A 286 -1.15 -1.07 -12.10
N ALA A 287 -2.27 -1.59 -11.62
CA ALA A 287 -2.39 -3.00 -11.24
C ALA A 287 -2.19 -3.95 -12.43
N THR A 288 -2.73 -3.59 -13.60
CA THR A 288 -2.55 -4.36 -14.85
C THR A 288 -1.10 -4.38 -15.29
N ALA A 289 -0.39 -3.25 -15.25
CA ALA A 289 1.02 -3.17 -15.60
C ALA A 289 1.89 -4.06 -14.70
N LEU A 290 1.69 -4.00 -13.38
CA LEU A 290 2.42 -4.85 -12.43
C LEU A 290 2.05 -6.34 -12.58
N LYS A 291 0.78 -6.64 -12.89
CA LYS A 291 0.36 -8.02 -13.17
C LYS A 291 1.07 -8.59 -14.40
N GLN A 292 1.22 -7.80 -15.46
CA GLN A 292 1.97 -8.21 -16.66
C GLN A 292 3.45 -8.47 -16.34
N LEU A 293 4.08 -7.64 -15.51
CA LEU A 293 5.45 -7.84 -15.05
C LEU A 293 5.57 -9.09 -14.15
N ALA A 294 4.58 -9.33 -13.28
CA ALA A 294 4.54 -10.55 -12.49
C ALA A 294 4.40 -11.80 -13.37
N ASP A 295 3.59 -11.75 -14.42
CA ASP A 295 3.46 -12.85 -15.39
C ASP A 295 4.78 -13.11 -16.13
N LYS A 296 5.52 -12.05 -16.46
CA LYS A 296 6.78 -12.12 -17.18
C LYS A 296 7.93 -12.69 -16.32
N HIS A 297 8.05 -12.25 -15.07
CA HIS A 297 9.22 -12.50 -14.24
C HIS A 297 8.96 -13.40 -13.02
N ALA A 298 7.79 -13.27 -12.41
CA ALA A 298 7.49 -13.87 -11.12
C ALA A 298 6.53 -15.07 -11.19
N GLY A 299 6.33 -15.66 -12.38
CA GLY A 299 5.36 -16.74 -12.57
C GLY A 299 3.93 -16.34 -12.19
N GLY A 300 3.60 -15.06 -12.33
CA GLY A 300 2.31 -14.46 -12.00
C GLY A 300 2.13 -14.06 -10.54
N ARG A 301 3.13 -14.25 -9.67
CA ARG A 301 3.05 -14.00 -8.21
C ARG A 301 3.03 -12.52 -7.90
N MET A 302 1.87 -12.03 -7.46
CA MET A 302 1.66 -10.64 -7.07
C MET A 302 0.71 -10.56 -5.87
N VAL A 303 1.04 -9.72 -4.89
CA VAL A 303 0.21 -9.45 -3.71
C VAL A 303 0.03 -7.96 -3.54
N CYS A 304 -1.22 -7.50 -3.43
CA CYS A 304 -1.57 -6.15 -3.04
C CYS A 304 -1.99 -6.15 -1.56
N LEU A 305 -1.37 -5.29 -0.75
CA LEU A 305 -1.72 -5.05 0.64
C LEU A 305 -2.36 -3.67 0.74
N HIS A 306 -3.57 -3.59 1.30
CA HIS A 306 -4.26 -2.32 1.49
C HIS A 306 -3.52 -1.44 2.49
N GLU A 307 -3.28 -0.19 2.14
CA GLU A 307 -2.68 0.82 3.00
C GLU A 307 -3.69 1.96 3.26
N GLY A 308 -3.39 3.20 2.85
CA GLY A 308 -4.29 4.34 2.96
C GLY A 308 -5.49 4.29 2.00
N GLY A 309 -6.29 5.34 2.08
CA GLY A 309 -7.55 5.49 1.34
C GLY A 309 -8.70 5.79 2.28
N TYR A 310 -9.09 7.07 2.30
CA TYR A 310 -9.91 7.65 3.37
C TYR A 310 -11.27 8.15 2.90
N CYS A 311 -11.51 8.20 1.60
CA CYS A 311 -12.83 8.50 1.04
C CYS A 311 -13.73 7.25 1.01
N PRO A 312 -14.71 7.09 1.93
CA PRO A 312 -15.47 5.85 2.04
C PRO A 312 -16.40 5.59 0.86
N VAL A 313 -16.63 6.57 0.01
CA VAL A 313 -17.49 6.41 -1.17
C VAL A 313 -16.72 6.06 -2.43
N TYR A 314 -15.46 6.45 -2.58
CA TYR A 314 -14.69 6.24 -3.80
C TYR A 314 -13.61 5.16 -3.70
N VAL A 315 -12.96 5.00 -2.55
CA VAL A 315 -11.99 3.92 -2.29
C VAL A 315 -12.52 2.53 -2.68
N PRO A 316 -13.81 2.18 -2.45
CA PRO A 316 -14.35 0.90 -2.92
C PRO A 316 -14.23 0.66 -4.43
N PHE A 317 -14.47 1.69 -5.25
CA PHE A 317 -14.33 1.59 -6.71
C PHE A 317 -12.88 1.42 -7.15
N CYS A 318 -11.96 2.16 -6.52
CA CYS A 318 -10.53 2.04 -6.77
C CYS A 318 -10.03 0.62 -6.43
N THR A 319 -10.38 0.10 -5.25
CA THR A 319 -10.01 -1.27 -4.84
C THR A 319 -10.66 -2.32 -5.74
N HIS A 320 -11.94 -2.14 -6.10
CA HIS A 320 -12.64 -3.04 -7.00
C HIS A 320 -11.92 -3.15 -8.36
N ALA A 321 -11.50 -2.02 -8.93
CA ALA A 321 -10.74 -1.96 -10.18
C ALA A 321 -9.39 -2.69 -10.08
N ILE A 322 -8.67 -2.54 -8.95
CA ILE A 322 -7.43 -3.28 -8.67
C ILE A 322 -7.70 -4.79 -8.64
N VAL A 323 -8.73 -5.22 -7.89
CA VAL A 323 -9.05 -6.66 -7.74
C VAL A 323 -9.48 -7.28 -9.07
N GLU A 324 -10.27 -6.57 -9.90
CA GLU A 324 -10.56 -7.01 -11.27
C GLU A 324 -9.28 -7.18 -12.10
N ALA A 325 -8.38 -6.19 -12.08
CA ALA A 325 -7.15 -6.21 -12.85
C ALA A 325 -6.24 -7.40 -12.47
N ILE A 326 -6.03 -7.65 -11.16
CA ILE A 326 -5.14 -8.74 -10.72
C ILE A 326 -5.77 -10.12 -10.82
N SER A 327 -7.10 -10.22 -10.76
CA SER A 327 -7.82 -11.50 -10.88
C SER A 327 -8.14 -11.88 -12.32
N GLY A 328 -8.17 -10.90 -13.24
CA GLY A 328 -8.68 -11.10 -14.59
C GLY A 328 -10.20 -11.33 -14.67
N ILE A 329 -10.92 -11.03 -13.57
CA ILE A 329 -12.37 -11.16 -13.48
C ILE A 329 -12.99 -9.80 -13.77
N THR A 330 -13.92 -9.72 -14.71
CA THR A 330 -14.66 -8.50 -15.03
C THR A 330 -16.08 -8.59 -14.47
N THR A 331 -16.58 -7.47 -13.97
CA THR A 331 -17.97 -7.28 -13.50
C THR A 331 -18.63 -6.15 -14.29
N ASP A 332 -19.88 -5.84 -13.97
CA ASP A 332 -20.64 -4.75 -14.55
C ASP A 332 -20.62 -3.46 -13.69
N VAL A 333 -19.74 -3.39 -12.71
CA VAL A 333 -19.60 -2.19 -11.88
C VAL A 333 -19.11 -1.03 -12.72
N PHE A 334 -19.91 0.03 -12.75
CA PHE A 334 -19.60 1.26 -13.45
C PHE A 334 -19.21 2.37 -12.46
N ASP A 335 -18.06 2.99 -12.69
CA ASP A 335 -17.59 4.14 -11.91
C ASP A 335 -18.26 5.42 -12.38
N SER A 336 -19.36 5.81 -11.75
CA SER A 336 -20.07 7.06 -12.05
C SER A 336 -19.34 8.32 -11.56
N PHE A 337 -18.35 8.20 -10.68
CA PHE A 337 -17.55 9.34 -10.20
C PHE A 337 -16.69 9.95 -11.31
N ILE A 338 -16.38 9.19 -12.36
CA ILE A 338 -15.61 9.67 -13.51
C ILE A 338 -16.25 10.91 -14.15
N TYR A 339 -17.57 11.01 -14.16
CA TYR A 339 -18.28 12.17 -14.74
C TYR A 339 -17.96 13.48 -14.00
N ALA A 340 -17.72 13.43 -12.68
CA ALA A 340 -17.33 14.61 -11.93
C ALA A 340 -15.85 14.98 -12.13
N MET A 341 -15.06 14.08 -12.68
CA MET A 341 -13.66 14.32 -13.04
C MET A 341 -13.53 14.84 -14.48
N GLU A 342 -14.54 14.63 -15.33
CA GLU A 342 -14.59 15.20 -16.68
C GLU A 342 -14.47 16.73 -16.63
N GLY A 343 -13.57 17.30 -17.43
CA GLY A 343 -13.27 18.73 -17.40
C GLY A 343 -12.15 19.14 -16.43
N THR A 344 -11.63 18.22 -15.61
CA THR A 344 -10.39 18.41 -14.88
C THR A 344 -9.20 17.91 -15.69
N SER A 345 -7.97 18.15 -15.20
CA SER A 345 -6.74 17.68 -15.87
C SER A 345 -6.31 16.28 -15.44
N TYR A 346 -7.16 15.50 -14.77
CA TYR A 346 -6.77 14.19 -14.19
C TYR A 346 -6.16 13.23 -15.24
N ASN A 347 -6.63 13.27 -16.45
CA ASN A 347 -6.16 12.43 -17.56
C ASN A 347 -5.38 13.22 -18.62
N THR A 348 -4.75 14.33 -18.22
CA THR A 348 -3.92 15.18 -19.08
C THR A 348 -2.51 15.27 -18.51
N LEU A 349 -1.51 14.93 -19.32
CA LEU A 349 -0.11 15.10 -18.94
C LEU A 349 0.34 16.51 -19.27
N LEU A 350 0.46 17.37 -18.26
CA LEU A 350 0.91 18.74 -18.41
C LEU A 350 2.45 18.79 -18.53
N ASP A 351 2.97 19.79 -19.28
CA ASP A 351 4.41 19.89 -19.56
C ASP A 351 5.30 19.91 -18.30
N PHE A 352 4.87 20.58 -17.23
CA PHE A 352 5.65 20.63 -16.01
C PHE A 352 5.63 19.29 -15.25
N GLN A 353 4.53 18.55 -15.31
CA GLN A 353 4.41 17.20 -14.74
C GLN A 353 5.28 16.22 -15.52
N LYS A 354 5.23 16.31 -16.86
CA LYS A 354 6.10 15.50 -17.74
C LYS A 354 7.57 15.74 -17.42
N ARG A 355 8.01 17.02 -17.36
CA ARG A 355 9.40 17.35 -17.01
C ARG A 355 9.80 16.78 -15.64
N ARG A 356 8.91 16.82 -14.64
CA ARG A 356 9.20 16.25 -13.31
C ARG A 356 9.49 14.75 -13.39
N VAL A 357 8.69 14.00 -14.12
CA VAL A 357 8.91 12.56 -14.30
C VAL A 357 10.20 12.29 -15.10
N ASP A 358 10.47 13.08 -16.15
CA ASP A 358 11.70 12.95 -16.95
C ASP A 358 12.96 13.24 -16.12
N GLU A 359 12.93 14.24 -15.24
CA GLU A 359 14.01 14.57 -14.31
C GLU A 359 14.29 13.41 -13.36
N ILE A 360 13.24 12.83 -12.77
CA ILE A 360 13.35 11.69 -11.87
C ILE A 360 13.89 10.46 -12.62
N ALA A 361 13.37 10.18 -13.80
CA ALA A 361 13.85 9.07 -14.64
C ALA A 361 15.35 9.22 -14.97
N GLY A 362 15.82 10.46 -15.23
CA GLY A 362 17.23 10.76 -15.48
C GLY A 362 18.16 10.55 -14.27
N MET A 363 17.62 10.53 -13.04
CA MET A 363 18.37 10.24 -11.82
C MET A 363 18.51 8.74 -11.54
N GLN A 364 17.65 7.92 -12.15
CA GLN A 364 17.58 6.49 -11.91
C GLN A 364 18.50 5.75 -12.90
N SER A 365 19.70 5.45 -12.48
CA SER A 365 20.56 4.50 -13.20
C SER A 365 20.47 3.16 -12.48
N LEU A 366 19.57 2.28 -12.92
CA LEU A 366 19.67 0.86 -12.57
C LEU A 366 21.02 0.35 -13.08
N ARG A 367 21.89 -0.11 -12.19
CA ARG A 367 23.19 -0.70 -12.54
C ARG A 367 23.06 -2.16 -12.89
#